data_112d12d36872d9184124ce24f5acd44d
#
_entry.id   112d12d36872d9184124ce24f5acd44d
#
_cell.length_a   1.000
_cell.length_b   1.000
_cell.length_c   1.000
_cell.angle_alpha   90.00
_cell.angle_beta   90.00
_cell.angle_gamma   90.00
#
_symmetry.space_group_name_H-M   'P 1'
#
loop_
_entity.id
_entity.type
_entity.pdbx_description
1 polymer ?
#
loop_
_entity_poly.entity_id
_entity_poly.type
_entity_poly.pdbx_seq_one_letter_code
_entity_poly.pdbx_strand_id
1 'polypeptide(L)'
;LTNAELDQILPDNITTKEFFVRYLVHDSCYVVKKLNYHILKPIAEKKKLFVCVTNSPGNANITLSNYDIEILGTQWNQNPKPTVTYYSDAALTNVITTLNVTNTPVPVYAVINSSLAPSCSNVEELTFQLSEIQGIITENLVVSLKCDHFNNNEEKVKLTDYYSQFFNGNLANYKFEWFRNYFPVSGVFNSLIADPSQPITITGNTTFYLRISTLDGSSCLKKVELRFVFDFSAYTQVKLAPSATILRCDATGIQTMSFDLREAIPKLYENQGNPNFADFIREVRFFENQNDAFDIANTNYLSDADVQNYLLPATIPFK
;
A
#
# COMPACT_ATOMS: atom_id res chain seq x y z
N LEU A 1 10.97 35.73 -42.92
CA LEU A 1 10.83 34.31 -42.72
C LEU A 1 9.40 33.92 -43.08
N THR A 2 9.20 32.91 -43.93
CA THR A 2 7.92 32.30 -44.22
C THR A 2 7.49 31.39 -43.06
N ASN A 3 6.20 31.05 -42.93
CA ASN A 3 5.74 30.13 -41.91
C ASN A 3 6.46 28.77 -42.00
N ALA A 4 6.80 28.31 -43.22
CA ALA A 4 7.53 27.06 -43.42
C ALA A 4 8.99 27.14 -42.92
N GLU A 5 9.63 28.30 -42.97
CA GLU A 5 10.98 28.51 -42.42
C GLU A 5 10.92 28.61 -40.88
N LEU A 6 9.81 29.13 -40.32
CA LEU A 6 9.58 29.18 -38.89
C LEU A 6 9.32 27.76 -38.32
N ASP A 7 8.58 26.92 -39.02
CA ASP A 7 8.31 25.55 -38.63
C ASP A 7 9.58 24.67 -38.64
N GLN A 8 10.55 24.95 -39.51
CA GLN A 8 11.84 24.24 -39.51
C GLN A 8 12.81 24.68 -38.40
N ILE A 9 12.63 25.89 -37.86
CA ILE A 9 13.49 26.48 -36.84
C ILE A 9 13.05 26.18 -35.42
N LEU A 10 11.78 25.81 -35.25
CA LEU A 10 11.17 25.58 -33.94
C LEU A 10 10.96 24.06 -33.73
N PRO A 11 11.80 23.39 -32.92
CA PRO A 11 11.45 22.04 -32.47
C PRO A 11 10.11 22.03 -31.74
N ASP A 12 9.37 20.93 -31.81
CA ASP A 12 7.96 20.76 -31.32
C ASP A 12 7.70 21.16 -29.86
N ASN A 13 8.74 21.46 -29.09
CA ASN A 13 8.68 21.77 -27.65
C ASN A 13 9.27 23.13 -27.27
N ILE A 14 9.58 24.02 -28.19
CA ILE A 14 10.00 25.37 -27.81
C ILE A 14 8.78 26.26 -27.57
N THR A 15 8.59 26.62 -26.31
CA THR A 15 7.53 27.52 -25.86
C THR A 15 7.87 29.01 -26.03
N THR A 16 9.16 29.35 -26.16
CA THR A 16 9.57 30.76 -26.24
C THR A 16 10.81 30.93 -27.13
N LYS A 17 10.78 31.89 -28.00
CA LYS A 17 11.95 32.35 -28.77
C LYS A 17 12.13 33.86 -28.67
N GLU A 18 13.35 34.26 -28.46
CA GLU A 18 13.74 35.66 -28.39
C GLU A 18 14.31 36.11 -29.71
N PHE A 19 13.90 37.30 -30.15
CA PHE A 19 14.43 37.99 -31.28
C PHE A 19 14.86 39.40 -30.87
N PHE A 20 15.84 39.95 -31.59
CA PHE A 20 16.27 41.31 -31.37
C PHE A 20 16.03 42.10 -32.64
N VAL A 21 15.30 43.20 -32.51
CA VAL A 21 15.02 44.12 -33.61
C VAL A 21 15.85 45.35 -33.44
N ARG A 22 16.63 45.68 -34.45
CA ARG A 22 17.39 46.92 -34.52
C ARG A 22 16.61 47.96 -35.32
N TYR A 23 16.33 49.09 -34.68
CA TYR A 23 15.75 50.26 -35.31
C TYR A 23 16.87 51.26 -35.60
N LEU A 24 17.07 51.60 -36.87
CA LEU A 24 17.95 52.69 -37.26
C LEU A 24 17.20 54.00 -37.10
N VAL A 25 17.68 54.88 -36.23
CA VAL A 25 17.04 56.16 -35.93
C VAL A 25 17.72 57.26 -36.76
N HIS A 26 18.98 57.12 -37.11
CA HIS A 26 19.78 57.98 -37.99
C HIS A 26 20.98 57.17 -38.51
N ASP A 27 21.73 57.68 -39.48
CA ASP A 27 22.77 56.96 -40.20
C ASP A 27 23.80 56.21 -39.32
N SER A 28 23.95 56.60 -38.07
CA SER A 28 24.86 55.94 -37.12
C SER A 28 24.20 55.54 -35.75
N CYS A 29 22.95 55.93 -35.54
CA CYS A 29 22.27 55.68 -34.27
C CYS A 29 21.20 54.58 -34.43
N TYR A 30 21.26 53.58 -33.57
CA TYR A 30 20.26 52.53 -33.56
C TYR A 30 19.80 52.20 -32.13
N VAL A 31 18.57 51.66 -32.03
CA VAL A 31 18.01 51.12 -30.81
C VAL A 31 17.72 49.65 -31.02
N VAL A 32 18.14 48.80 -30.10
CA VAL A 32 17.82 47.37 -30.11
C VAL A 32 16.72 47.12 -29.11
N LYS A 33 15.66 46.44 -29.57
CA LYS A 33 14.57 45.95 -28.73
C LYS A 33 14.48 44.46 -28.82
N LYS A 34 14.19 43.84 -27.69
CA LYS A 34 13.93 42.39 -27.56
C LYS A 34 12.46 42.11 -27.85
N LEU A 35 12.21 41.14 -28.70
CA LEU A 35 10.88 40.56 -28.92
C LEU A 35 10.86 39.14 -28.41
N ASN A 36 9.84 38.80 -27.62
CA ASN A 36 9.60 37.44 -27.14
C ASN A 36 8.41 36.89 -27.90
N TYR A 37 8.59 35.75 -28.56
CA TYR A 37 7.52 34.98 -29.15
C TYR A 37 7.27 33.75 -28.31
N HIS A 38 6.00 33.52 -27.97
CA HIS A 38 5.54 32.34 -27.26
C HIS A 38 4.64 31.53 -28.18
N ILE A 39 5.01 30.28 -28.43
CA ILE A 39 4.14 29.33 -29.12
C ILE A 39 3.38 28.58 -28.03
N LEU A 40 2.08 28.73 -28.03
CA LEU A 40 1.16 28.06 -27.11
C LEU A 40 0.53 26.89 -27.86
N LYS A 41 0.80 25.67 -27.40
CA LYS A 41 0.13 24.47 -27.86
C LYS A 41 -0.45 23.78 -26.61
N PRO A 42 -1.73 24.02 -26.30
CA PRO A 42 -2.35 23.27 -25.22
C PRO A 42 -2.43 21.79 -25.61
N ILE A 43 -1.94 20.91 -24.75
CA ILE A 43 -1.87 19.47 -25.01
C ILE A 43 -2.47 18.68 -23.85
N ALA A 44 -2.91 17.47 -24.11
CA ALA A 44 -3.16 16.50 -23.06
C ALA A 44 -1.82 15.84 -22.66
N GLU A 45 -1.35 16.10 -21.45
CA GLU A 45 -0.16 15.44 -20.91
C GLU A 45 -0.40 13.96 -20.70
N LYS A 46 -1.65 13.59 -20.35
CA LYS A 46 -2.08 12.21 -20.19
C LYS A 46 -3.26 11.92 -21.12
N LYS A 47 -3.08 10.95 -22.03
CA LYS A 47 -4.09 10.57 -23.01
C LYS A 47 -4.83 9.27 -22.66
N LYS A 48 -4.20 8.38 -21.87
CA LYS A 48 -4.83 7.18 -21.34
C LYS A 48 -5.20 7.39 -19.89
N LEU A 49 -6.48 7.36 -19.61
CA LEU A 49 -7.09 7.65 -18.31
C LEU A 49 -7.76 6.40 -17.74
N PHE A 50 -7.53 6.14 -16.48
CA PHE A 50 -8.11 4.99 -15.79
C PHE A 50 -9.17 5.44 -14.80
N VAL A 51 -10.33 4.80 -14.87
CA VAL A 51 -11.40 4.97 -13.91
C VAL A 51 -11.30 3.88 -12.87
N CYS A 52 -10.89 4.25 -11.67
CA CYS A 52 -10.65 3.31 -10.58
C CYS A 52 -11.97 2.98 -9.87
N VAL A 53 -12.32 1.71 -9.81
CA VAL A 53 -13.50 1.21 -9.12
C VAL A 53 -13.14 0.03 -8.23
N THR A 54 -14.03 -0.27 -7.27
CA THR A 54 -13.88 -1.41 -6.37
C THR A 54 -15.15 -2.22 -6.40
N ASN A 55 -15.03 -3.54 -6.66
CA ASN A 55 -16.15 -4.48 -6.72
C ASN A 55 -17.32 -3.97 -7.60
N SER A 56 -16.99 -3.34 -8.74
CA SER A 56 -17.97 -2.78 -9.66
C SER A 56 -18.63 -3.87 -10.53
N PRO A 57 -19.84 -3.63 -11.06
CA PRO A 57 -20.44 -4.52 -12.05
C PRO A 57 -19.83 -4.44 -13.46
N GLY A 58 -18.61 -3.91 -13.62
CA GLY A 58 -17.91 -3.83 -14.91
C GLY A 58 -18.18 -2.55 -15.71
N ASN A 59 -18.79 -1.54 -15.11
CA ASN A 59 -18.96 -0.21 -15.68
C ASN A 59 -18.96 0.87 -14.60
N ALA A 60 -18.68 2.10 -15.02
CA ALA A 60 -18.76 3.27 -14.14
C ALA A 60 -19.21 4.51 -14.93
N ASN A 61 -20.14 5.28 -14.37
CA ASN A 61 -20.50 6.59 -14.88
C ASN A 61 -19.62 7.65 -14.21
N ILE A 62 -18.93 8.43 -15.01
CA ILE A 62 -18.02 9.48 -14.55
C ILE A 62 -18.42 10.85 -15.05
N THR A 63 -18.03 11.89 -14.31
CA THR A 63 -18.05 13.28 -14.76
C THR A 63 -16.68 13.61 -15.32
N LEU A 64 -16.59 13.98 -16.59
CA LEU A 64 -15.34 14.16 -17.32
C LEU A 64 -14.46 15.27 -16.75
N SER A 65 -15.06 16.38 -16.28
CA SER A 65 -14.31 17.50 -15.68
C SER A 65 -13.49 17.12 -14.43
N ASN A 66 -13.80 16.00 -13.79
CA ASN A 66 -13.00 15.50 -12.66
C ASN A 66 -11.60 15.04 -13.09
N TYR A 67 -11.38 14.83 -14.38
CA TYR A 67 -10.13 14.38 -14.97
C TYR A 67 -9.30 15.50 -15.59
N ASP A 68 -9.81 16.75 -15.60
CA ASP A 68 -9.12 17.91 -16.19
C ASP A 68 -7.71 18.09 -15.62
N ILE A 69 -7.53 17.91 -14.32
CA ILE A 69 -6.21 17.99 -13.66
C ILE A 69 -5.25 16.96 -14.23
N GLU A 70 -5.71 15.74 -14.40
CA GLU A 70 -4.89 14.62 -14.88
C GLU A 70 -4.56 14.76 -16.37
N ILE A 71 -5.49 15.30 -17.15
CA ILE A 71 -5.32 15.56 -18.58
C ILE A 71 -4.37 16.72 -18.82
N LEU A 72 -4.57 17.83 -18.12
CA LEU A 72 -3.78 19.04 -18.30
C LEU A 72 -2.42 18.99 -17.60
N GLY A 73 -2.26 18.13 -16.57
CA GLY A 73 -1.02 17.98 -15.83
C GLY A 73 -0.48 19.31 -15.31
N THR A 74 0.74 19.68 -15.74
CA THR A 74 1.40 20.91 -15.30
C THR A 74 0.66 22.19 -15.77
N GLN A 75 -0.09 22.11 -16.88
CA GLN A 75 -0.86 23.24 -17.42
C GLN A 75 -2.05 23.63 -16.52
N TRP A 76 -2.50 22.71 -15.65
CA TRP A 76 -3.55 23.00 -14.67
C TRP A 76 -3.22 24.15 -13.72
N ASN A 77 -1.92 24.37 -13.46
CA ASN A 77 -1.44 25.43 -12.57
C ASN A 77 -1.29 26.81 -13.25
N GLN A 78 -1.58 26.92 -14.54
CA GLN A 78 -1.58 28.21 -15.23
C GLN A 78 -2.70 29.12 -14.71
N ASN A 79 -2.47 30.43 -14.76
CA ASN A 79 -3.47 31.42 -14.39
C ASN A 79 -3.59 32.46 -15.50
N PRO A 80 -4.74 32.57 -16.20
CA PRO A 80 -5.91 31.72 -16.08
C PRO A 80 -5.68 30.28 -16.58
N LYS A 81 -6.51 29.33 -16.10
CA LYS A 81 -6.41 27.90 -16.46
C LYS A 81 -6.91 27.65 -17.89
N PRO A 82 -6.31 26.69 -18.64
CA PRO A 82 -6.90 26.18 -19.86
C PRO A 82 -8.28 25.54 -19.58
N THR A 83 -9.14 25.51 -20.59
CA THR A 83 -10.45 24.87 -20.52
C THR A 83 -10.47 23.63 -21.40
N VAL A 84 -11.20 22.60 -20.95
CA VAL A 84 -11.38 21.35 -21.68
C VAL A 84 -12.86 21.17 -22.00
N THR A 85 -13.17 20.89 -23.27
CA THR A 85 -14.50 20.52 -23.71
C THR A 85 -14.45 19.14 -24.35
N TYR A 86 -15.35 18.26 -23.94
CA TYR A 86 -15.33 16.87 -24.35
C TYR A 86 -16.39 16.54 -25.37
N TYR A 87 -16.05 15.68 -26.32
CA TYR A 87 -16.93 15.24 -27.42
C TYR A 87 -16.90 13.74 -27.54
N SER A 88 -18.04 13.12 -27.87
CA SER A 88 -18.10 11.67 -28.10
C SER A 88 -17.65 11.24 -29.49
N ASP A 89 -17.41 12.20 -30.40
CA ASP A 89 -17.08 11.95 -31.80
C ASP A 89 -15.94 12.83 -32.30
N ALA A 90 -15.17 12.31 -33.27
CA ALA A 90 -14.02 12.99 -33.87
C ALA A 90 -14.42 14.26 -34.68
N ALA A 91 -15.69 14.35 -35.10
CA ALA A 91 -16.21 15.52 -35.83
C ALA A 91 -16.55 16.71 -34.88
N LEU A 92 -16.44 16.49 -33.55
CA LEU A 92 -16.69 17.47 -32.50
C LEU A 92 -18.09 18.03 -32.54
N THR A 93 -19.09 17.20 -32.86
CA THR A 93 -20.47 17.60 -33.00
C THR A 93 -21.31 17.37 -31.75
N ASN A 94 -20.92 16.37 -30.94
CA ASN A 94 -21.70 15.97 -29.78
C ASN A 94 -20.91 16.19 -28.48
N VAL A 95 -21.19 17.29 -27.79
CA VAL A 95 -20.59 17.63 -26.49
C VAL A 95 -21.13 16.71 -25.41
N ILE A 96 -20.21 16.16 -24.60
CA ILE A 96 -20.53 15.31 -23.45
C ILE A 96 -19.90 15.84 -22.16
N THR A 97 -20.59 15.69 -21.05
CA THR A 97 -20.09 16.04 -19.71
C THR A 97 -19.90 14.81 -18.82
N THR A 98 -20.56 13.72 -19.19
CA THR A 98 -20.50 12.43 -18.49
C THR A 98 -20.16 11.32 -19.47
N LEU A 99 -19.56 10.25 -18.97
CA LEU A 99 -19.17 9.09 -19.77
C LEU A 99 -19.45 7.80 -18.99
N ASN A 100 -20.03 6.81 -19.67
CA ASN A 100 -20.09 5.45 -19.15
C ASN A 100 -18.82 4.72 -19.61
N VAL A 101 -17.94 4.37 -18.66
CA VAL A 101 -16.68 3.68 -18.90
C VAL A 101 -16.86 2.20 -18.59
N THR A 102 -16.36 1.36 -19.47
CA THR A 102 -16.40 -0.10 -19.35
C THR A 102 -14.97 -0.67 -19.36
N ASN A 103 -14.86 -2.00 -19.26
CA ASN A 103 -13.58 -2.68 -19.42
C ASN A 103 -12.98 -2.53 -20.83
N THR A 104 -13.80 -2.22 -21.83
CA THR A 104 -13.32 -1.86 -23.17
C THR A 104 -12.95 -0.39 -23.17
N PRO A 105 -11.77 -0.03 -23.71
CA PRO A 105 -11.36 1.37 -23.82
C PRO A 105 -12.37 2.20 -24.63
N VAL A 106 -12.76 3.35 -24.08
CA VAL A 106 -13.72 4.26 -24.70
C VAL A 106 -12.99 5.52 -25.17
N PRO A 107 -12.96 5.84 -26.48
CA PRO A 107 -12.36 7.06 -27.00
C PRO A 107 -13.25 8.28 -26.68
N VAL A 108 -12.61 9.39 -26.35
CA VAL A 108 -13.23 10.70 -26.13
C VAL A 108 -12.34 11.76 -26.77
N TYR A 109 -12.91 12.71 -27.46
CA TYR A 109 -12.17 13.81 -28.07
C TYR A 109 -12.26 15.04 -27.18
N ALA A 110 -11.11 15.59 -26.80
CA ALA A 110 -11.02 16.75 -25.94
C ALA A 110 -10.48 17.94 -26.72
N VAL A 111 -11.24 19.04 -26.75
CA VAL A 111 -10.77 20.33 -27.21
C VAL A 111 -10.20 21.09 -26.02
N ILE A 112 -8.89 21.32 -26.03
CA ILE A 112 -8.18 22.06 -25.00
C ILE A 112 -7.93 23.48 -25.51
N ASN A 113 -8.50 24.48 -24.85
CA ASN A 113 -8.33 25.88 -25.21
C ASN A 113 -7.35 26.55 -24.26
N SER A 114 -6.37 27.25 -24.82
CA SER A 114 -5.46 28.08 -24.04
C SER A 114 -6.22 29.29 -23.48
N SER A 115 -6.06 29.53 -22.20
CA SER A 115 -6.59 30.75 -21.57
C SER A 115 -5.76 32.01 -21.88
N LEU A 116 -4.49 31.82 -22.25
CA LEU A 116 -3.58 32.93 -22.59
C LEU A 116 -3.79 33.43 -24.03
N ALA A 117 -4.29 32.54 -24.91
CA ALA A 117 -4.63 32.87 -26.28
C ALA A 117 -5.92 32.11 -26.67
N PRO A 118 -7.10 32.69 -26.52
CA PRO A 118 -8.38 31.97 -26.72
C PRO A 118 -8.57 31.40 -28.13
N SER A 119 -7.89 31.93 -29.14
CA SER A 119 -7.86 31.36 -30.49
C SER A 119 -6.95 30.15 -30.65
N CYS A 120 -6.14 29.82 -29.61
CA CYS A 120 -5.24 28.69 -29.61
C CYS A 120 -5.93 27.51 -28.94
N SER A 121 -6.34 26.54 -29.73
CA SER A 121 -6.94 25.31 -29.27
C SER A 121 -6.24 24.11 -29.89
N ASN A 122 -6.33 22.98 -29.25
CA ASN A 122 -5.85 21.69 -29.76
C ASN A 122 -6.88 20.61 -29.48
N VAL A 123 -6.99 19.68 -30.40
CA VAL A 123 -7.87 18.52 -30.28
C VAL A 123 -7.03 17.31 -29.95
N GLU A 124 -7.36 16.63 -28.88
CA GLU A 124 -6.69 15.43 -28.44
C GLU A 124 -7.67 14.26 -28.32
N GLU A 125 -7.26 13.11 -28.83
CA GLU A 125 -7.97 11.86 -28.57
C GLU A 125 -7.50 11.29 -27.24
N LEU A 126 -8.45 11.12 -26.32
CA LEU A 126 -8.26 10.52 -25.01
C LEU A 126 -8.90 9.15 -25.00
N THR A 127 -8.36 8.26 -24.17
CA THR A 127 -8.93 6.93 -23.97
C THR A 127 -9.23 6.74 -22.49
N PHE A 128 -10.50 6.46 -22.17
CA PHE A 128 -10.92 6.09 -20.83
C PHE A 128 -11.08 4.56 -20.74
N GLN A 129 -10.55 3.98 -19.69
CA GLN A 129 -10.64 2.54 -19.44
C GLN A 129 -10.91 2.30 -17.96
N LEU A 130 -11.79 1.32 -17.69
CA LEU A 130 -12.02 0.87 -16.32
C LEU A 130 -10.78 0.13 -15.80
N SER A 131 -10.40 0.43 -14.57
CA SER A 131 -9.45 -0.37 -13.80
C SER A 131 -10.08 -0.72 -12.48
N GLU A 132 -10.20 -2.01 -12.21
CA GLU A 132 -11.02 -2.52 -11.12
C GLU A 132 -10.18 -3.29 -10.11
N ILE A 133 -10.38 -3.01 -8.82
CA ILE A 133 -9.89 -3.84 -7.73
C ILE A 133 -11.05 -4.71 -7.26
N GLN A 134 -11.05 -5.97 -7.68
CA GLN A 134 -12.06 -6.97 -7.33
C GLN A 134 -11.60 -7.80 -6.14
N GLY A 135 -12.57 -8.31 -5.37
CA GLY A 135 -12.34 -9.25 -4.28
C GLY A 135 -12.12 -8.58 -2.92
N ILE A 136 -12.38 -7.30 -2.78
CA ILE A 136 -12.42 -6.65 -1.46
C ILE A 136 -13.66 -7.12 -0.71
N ILE A 137 -13.48 -7.80 0.43
CA ILE A 137 -14.54 -8.25 1.34
C ILE A 137 -14.90 -7.13 2.31
N THR A 138 -13.87 -6.49 2.89
CA THR A 138 -14.03 -5.36 3.80
C THR A 138 -12.84 -4.41 3.70
N GLU A 139 -13.09 -3.14 3.93
CA GLU A 139 -12.04 -2.11 3.98
C GLU A 139 -11.53 -1.84 5.39
N ASN A 140 -12.24 -2.38 6.39
CA ASN A 140 -11.89 -2.23 7.79
C ASN A 140 -12.07 -3.58 8.48
N LEU A 141 -10.94 -4.16 8.92
CA LEU A 141 -10.92 -5.40 9.68
C LEU A 141 -10.47 -5.11 11.10
N VAL A 142 -11.27 -5.53 12.06
CA VAL A 142 -10.93 -5.44 13.48
C VAL A 142 -10.69 -6.86 14.00
N VAL A 143 -9.48 -7.09 14.51
CA VAL A 143 -9.07 -8.36 15.11
C VAL A 143 -8.95 -8.17 16.61
N SER A 144 -9.77 -8.90 17.37
CA SER A 144 -9.67 -8.93 18.83
C SER A 144 -8.68 -10.00 19.25
N LEU A 145 -7.55 -9.55 19.80
CA LEU A 145 -6.53 -10.41 20.39
C LEU A 145 -6.94 -10.74 21.83
N LYS A 146 -7.31 -11.98 22.04
CA LYS A 146 -7.81 -12.45 23.34
C LYS A 146 -6.75 -13.17 24.17
N CYS A 147 -5.62 -13.50 23.56
CA CYS A 147 -4.52 -14.20 24.20
C CYS A 147 -3.29 -13.29 24.27
N ASP A 148 -2.63 -13.27 25.41
CA ASP A 148 -1.30 -12.71 25.59
C ASP A 148 -0.30 -13.89 25.68
N HIS A 149 0.24 -14.27 24.53
CA HIS A 149 1.10 -15.47 24.43
C HIS A 149 2.40 -15.37 25.23
N PHE A 150 2.82 -14.14 25.57
CA PHE A 150 4.04 -13.90 26.33
C PHE A 150 3.80 -13.44 27.77
N ASN A 151 2.53 -13.22 28.14
CA ASN A 151 2.18 -12.64 29.44
C ASN A 151 2.92 -11.31 29.72
N ASN A 152 3.14 -10.49 28.71
CA ASN A 152 3.88 -9.24 28.78
C ASN A 152 3.12 -8.05 28.15
N ASN A 153 1.83 -8.22 27.83
CA ASN A 153 0.99 -7.29 27.08
C ASN A 153 1.48 -6.98 25.67
N GLU A 154 2.20 -7.92 25.09
CA GLU A 154 2.66 -7.87 23.70
C GLU A 154 2.13 -9.08 22.96
N GLU A 155 1.98 -8.93 21.65
CA GLU A 155 1.59 -10.01 20.77
C GLU A 155 2.40 -9.98 19.48
N LYS A 156 2.62 -11.14 18.87
CA LYS A 156 3.27 -11.25 17.56
C LYS A 156 2.23 -11.63 16.52
N VAL A 157 2.14 -10.84 15.47
CA VAL A 157 1.19 -11.04 14.37
C VAL A 157 1.93 -11.06 13.04
N LYS A 158 1.50 -11.92 12.11
CA LYS A 158 1.90 -11.88 10.70
C LYS A 158 0.76 -11.24 9.92
N LEU A 159 1.03 -10.16 9.20
CA LEU A 159 -0.04 -9.43 8.50
C LEU A 159 -0.61 -10.23 7.33
N THR A 160 0.18 -11.13 6.75
CA THR A 160 -0.25 -12.01 5.67
C THR A 160 -1.34 -13.00 6.08
N ASP A 161 -1.44 -13.36 7.36
CA ASP A 161 -2.44 -14.33 7.87
C ASP A 161 -3.87 -13.79 7.77
N TYR A 162 -4.02 -12.48 7.58
CA TYR A 162 -5.31 -11.81 7.51
C TYR A 162 -5.79 -11.55 6.08
N TYR A 163 -5.02 -11.88 5.05
CA TYR A 163 -5.39 -11.60 3.65
C TYR A 163 -6.76 -12.17 3.27
N SER A 164 -7.05 -13.41 3.63
CA SER A 164 -8.31 -14.06 3.31
C SER A 164 -9.53 -13.45 4.00
N GLN A 165 -9.34 -12.65 5.05
CA GLN A 165 -10.44 -12.02 5.79
C GLN A 165 -10.91 -10.72 5.13
N PHE A 166 -10.07 -10.04 4.37
CA PHE A 166 -10.45 -8.81 3.68
C PHE A 166 -10.35 -8.88 2.16
N PHE A 167 -9.78 -9.96 1.61
CA PHE A 167 -9.61 -10.11 0.17
C PHE A 167 -9.80 -11.57 -0.27
N ASN A 168 -10.66 -11.80 -1.28
CA ASN A 168 -10.91 -13.12 -1.87
C ASN A 168 -10.61 -13.18 -3.38
N GLY A 169 -10.02 -12.13 -3.93
CA GLY A 169 -9.60 -12.08 -5.32
C GLY A 169 -8.29 -12.83 -5.60
N ASN A 170 -7.86 -12.83 -6.85
CA ASN A 170 -6.55 -13.39 -7.19
C ASN A 170 -5.42 -12.42 -6.80
N LEU A 171 -4.65 -12.80 -5.79
CA LEU A 171 -3.53 -11.98 -5.26
C LEU A 171 -2.50 -11.62 -6.32
N ALA A 172 -2.29 -12.48 -7.34
CA ALA A 172 -1.31 -12.26 -8.40
C ALA A 172 -1.62 -11.05 -9.31
N ASN A 173 -2.86 -10.56 -9.29
CA ASN A 173 -3.29 -9.42 -10.11
C ASN A 173 -3.03 -8.07 -9.44
N TYR A 174 -2.59 -8.07 -8.19
CA TYR A 174 -2.47 -6.86 -7.38
C TYR A 174 -1.15 -6.82 -6.63
N LYS A 175 -0.71 -5.60 -6.32
CA LYS A 175 0.39 -5.33 -5.41
C LYS A 175 -0.17 -5.00 -4.03
N PHE A 176 0.35 -5.68 -3.00
CA PHE A 176 -0.01 -5.51 -1.61
C PHE A 176 1.17 -4.90 -0.86
N GLU A 177 0.96 -3.75 -0.25
CA GLU A 177 1.98 -3.04 0.51
C GLU A 177 1.43 -2.59 1.86
N TRP A 178 2.09 -3.02 2.94
CA TRP A 178 1.69 -2.69 4.29
C TRP A 178 2.45 -1.51 4.87
N PHE A 179 1.73 -0.66 5.63
CA PHE A 179 2.26 0.55 6.23
C PHE A 179 1.83 0.66 7.69
N ARG A 180 2.69 1.31 8.51
CA ARG A 180 2.35 1.61 9.90
C ARG A 180 1.49 2.85 10.04
N ASN A 181 1.56 3.78 9.10
CA ASN A 181 0.87 5.06 9.18
C ASN A 181 0.18 5.41 7.86
N TYR A 182 -0.97 6.07 7.98
CA TYR A 182 -1.69 6.69 6.89
C TYR A 182 -2.18 8.07 7.31
N PHE A 183 -1.98 9.07 6.46
CA PHE A 183 -2.40 10.44 6.69
C PHE A 183 -3.63 10.75 5.83
N PRO A 184 -4.86 10.75 6.42
CA PRO A 184 -6.09 10.84 5.64
C PRO A 184 -6.24 12.17 4.86
N VAL A 185 -5.69 13.27 5.37
CA VAL A 185 -5.77 14.59 4.72
C VAL A 185 -4.94 14.64 3.44
N SER A 186 -3.77 14.01 3.43
CA SER A 186 -2.88 13.99 2.26
C SER A 186 -2.98 12.70 1.42
N GLY A 187 -3.69 11.68 1.93
CA GLY A 187 -3.75 10.36 1.28
C GLY A 187 -2.41 9.59 1.30
N VAL A 188 -1.45 10.02 2.10
CA VAL A 188 -0.08 9.50 2.09
C VAL A 188 0.06 8.32 3.04
N PHE A 189 0.63 7.23 2.53
CA PHE A 189 1.08 6.08 3.32
C PHE A 189 2.54 6.29 3.74
N ASN A 190 2.88 5.92 4.97
CA ASN A 190 4.24 6.07 5.51
C ASN A 190 4.65 4.86 6.34
N SER A 191 5.97 4.66 6.46
CA SER A 191 6.57 3.55 7.22
C SER A 191 6.19 2.19 6.64
N LEU A 192 6.66 1.94 5.42
CA LEU A 192 6.49 0.66 4.71
C LEU A 192 7.04 -0.51 5.54
N ILE A 193 6.28 -1.58 5.63
CA ILE A 193 6.69 -2.85 6.23
C ILE A 193 7.28 -3.71 5.12
N ALA A 194 8.58 -3.93 5.17
CA ALA A 194 9.31 -4.57 4.08
C ALA A 194 8.92 -6.04 3.89
N ASP A 195 8.69 -6.77 4.98
CA ASP A 195 8.27 -8.17 4.94
C ASP A 195 7.09 -8.40 5.89
N PRO A 196 5.86 -8.38 5.39
CA PRO A 196 4.65 -8.59 6.19
C PRO A 196 4.42 -10.05 6.60
N SER A 197 5.21 -11.00 6.07
CA SER A 197 5.16 -12.43 6.44
C SER A 197 5.92 -12.72 7.73
N GLN A 198 6.84 -11.83 8.14
CA GLN A 198 7.54 -11.95 9.41
C GLN A 198 6.67 -11.50 10.58
N PRO A 199 6.83 -12.14 11.75
CA PRO A 199 6.12 -11.75 12.95
C PRO A 199 6.48 -10.30 13.36
N ILE A 200 5.44 -9.49 13.58
CA ILE A 200 5.56 -8.11 14.06
C ILE A 200 5.06 -8.06 15.49
N THR A 201 5.90 -7.58 16.41
CA THR A 201 5.49 -7.33 17.79
C THR A 201 4.60 -6.08 17.85
N ILE A 202 3.44 -6.21 18.51
CA ILE A 202 2.51 -5.13 18.80
C ILE A 202 2.30 -5.03 20.31
N THR A 203 2.27 -3.79 20.80
CA THR A 203 2.12 -3.47 22.22
C THR A 203 0.89 -2.60 22.41
N GLY A 204 -0.28 -3.20 22.61
CA GLY A 204 -1.56 -2.49 22.70
C GLY A 204 -2.27 -2.30 21.36
N ASN A 205 -3.37 -1.55 21.38
CA ASN A 205 -4.19 -1.35 20.20
C ASN A 205 -3.38 -0.72 19.06
N THR A 206 -3.30 -1.42 17.95
CA THR A 206 -2.46 -1.03 16.82
C THR A 206 -3.24 -1.14 15.52
N THR A 207 -3.05 -0.17 14.61
CA THR A 207 -3.66 -0.20 13.27
C THR A 207 -2.55 -0.25 12.23
N PHE A 208 -2.72 -1.14 11.26
CA PHE A 208 -1.91 -1.21 10.06
C PHE A 208 -2.76 -0.85 8.85
N TYR A 209 -2.12 -0.31 7.83
CA TYR A 209 -2.76 0.12 6.61
C TYR A 209 -2.20 -0.67 5.44
N LEU A 210 -3.09 -1.30 4.68
CA LEU A 210 -2.75 -2.00 3.47
C LEU A 210 -3.13 -1.14 2.27
N ARG A 211 -2.20 -0.95 1.35
CA ARG A 211 -2.43 -0.43 0.02
C ARG A 211 -2.50 -1.59 -0.97
N ILE A 212 -3.66 -1.74 -1.59
CA ILE A 212 -3.85 -2.67 -2.71
C ILE A 212 -3.83 -1.83 -3.98
N SER A 213 -2.98 -2.16 -4.93
CA SER A 213 -2.90 -1.48 -6.23
C SER A 213 -2.93 -2.46 -7.38
N THR A 214 -3.50 -2.04 -8.50
CA THR A 214 -3.54 -2.82 -9.73
C THR A 214 -2.15 -2.90 -10.38
N LEU A 215 -1.88 -3.97 -11.13
CA LEU A 215 -0.64 -4.17 -11.89
C LEU A 215 -0.79 -3.79 -13.37
N ASP A 216 -1.94 -3.25 -13.77
CA ASP A 216 -2.28 -2.89 -15.17
C ASP A 216 -1.72 -1.53 -15.61
N GLY A 217 -0.93 -0.87 -14.75
CA GLY A 217 -0.37 0.46 -14.99
C GLY A 217 -1.35 1.62 -14.77
N SER A 218 -2.55 1.34 -14.24
CA SER A 218 -3.57 2.35 -13.95
C SER A 218 -3.24 3.23 -12.76
N SER A 219 -2.35 2.76 -11.87
CA SER A 219 -2.12 3.37 -10.55
C SER A 219 -3.36 3.40 -9.64
N CYS A 220 -4.39 2.63 -9.98
CA CYS A 220 -5.55 2.48 -9.11
C CYS A 220 -5.15 1.83 -7.80
N LEU A 221 -5.64 2.40 -6.71
CA LEU A 221 -5.29 1.92 -5.37
C LEU A 221 -6.51 1.91 -4.45
N LYS A 222 -6.48 1.01 -3.48
CA LYS A 222 -7.45 0.94 -2.39
C LYS A 222 -6.73 0.81 -1.07
N LYS A 223 -7.22 1.52 -0.06
CA LYS A 223 -6.78 1.41 1.33
C LYS A 223 -7.66 0.42 2.07
N VAL A 224 -7.04 -0.46 2.83
CA VAL A 224 -7.69 -1.31 3.84
C VAL A 224 -7.05 -1.06 5.20
N GLU A 225 -7.84 -1.05 6.25
CA GLU A 225 -7.38 -0.91 7.63
C GLU A 225 -7.48 -2.25 8.35
N LEU A 226 -6.38 -2.67 8.99
CA LEU A 226 -6.34 -3.80 9.90
C LEU A 226 -6.03 -3.27 11.29
N ARG A 227 -7.02 -3.37 12.18
CA ARG A 227 -6.91 -2.89 13.56
C ARG A 227 -6.87 -4.06 14.52
N PHE A 228 -5.81 -4.16 15.28
CA PHE A 228 -5.71 -5.06 16.41
C PHE A 228 -6.21 -4.38 17.68
N VAL A 229 -7.08 -5.06 18.40
CA VAL A 229 -7.61 -4.61 19.69
C VAL A 229 -7.23 -5.66 20.72
N PHE A 230 -6.51 -5.25 21.74
CA PHE A 230 -6.19 -6.12 22.87
C PHE A 230 -7.40 -6.25 23.79
N ASP A 231 -7.94 -7.46 23.89
CA ASP A 231 -9.03 -7.81 24.79
C ASP A 231 -8.68 -9.08 25.56
N PHE A 232 -7.82 -8.92 26.55
CA PHE A 232 -7.41 -10.04 27.41
C PHE A 232 -8.38 -10.28 28.57
N SER A 233 -9.51 -9.57 28.62
CA SER A 233 -10.44 -9.63 29.76
C SER A 233 -10.95 -11.02 30.06
N ALA A 234 -11.13 -11.85 29.03
CA ALA A 234 -11.60 -13.24 29.17
C ALA A 234 -10.51 -14.20 29.69
N TYR A 235 -9.23 -13.83 29.57
CA TYR A 235 -8.07 -14.70 29.84
C TYR A 235 -7.09 -14.11 30.86
N THR A 236 -7.36 -12.93 31.43
CA THR A 236 -6.48 -12.27 32.39
C THR A 236 -6.25 -13.05 33.68
N GLN A 237 -6.99 -14.14 33.89
CA GLN A 237 -6.79 -15.01 35.04
C GLN A 237 -5.68 -16.08 34.83
N VAL A 238 -5.19 -16.22 33.60
CA VAL A 238 -4.16 -17.22 33.25
C VAL A 238 -2.84 -16.52 33.02
N LYS A 239 -2.14 -16.18 34.12
CA LYS A 239 -0.77 -15.65 34.05
C LYS A 239 0.22 -16.76 34.32
N LEU A 240 1.00 -17.15 33.33
CA LEU A 240 2.13 -18.03 33.51
C LEU A 240 3.37 -17.23 33.90
N ALA A 241 4.31 -17.85 34.62
CA ALA A 241 5.64 -17.28 34.79
C ALA A 241 6.29 -17.12 33.41
N PRO A 242 7.07 -16.03 33.16
CA PRO A 242 7.69 -15.78 31.85
C PRO A 242 8.68 -16.85 31.42
N SER A 243 9.22 -17.61 32.37
CA SER A 243 10.10 -18.75 32.15
C SER A 243 10.10 -19.69 33.34
N ALA A 244 10.50 -20.95 33.12
CA ALA A 244 10.78 -21.89 34.15
C ALA A 244 12.17 -22.49 33.91
N THR A 245 12.90 -22.76 35.01
CA THR A 245 14.23 -23.35 34.94
C THR A 245 14.22 -24.73 35.61
N ILE A 246 14.70 -25.74 34.89
CA ILE A 246 14.94 -27.06 35.41
C ILE A 246 16.47 -27.24 35.59
N LEU A 247 16.89 -27.56 36.78
CA LEU A 247 18.30 -27.83 37.09
C LEU A 247 18.47 -29.31 37.34
N ARG A 248 19.45 -29.91 36.71
CA ARG A 248 19.91 -31.28 36.95
C ARG A 248 21.40 -31.28 37.23
N CYS A 249 21.82 -32.15 38.14
CA CYS A 249 23.24 -32.34 38.46
C CYS A 249 23.75 -33.55 37.70
N ASP A 250 24.80 -33.36 36.89
CA ASP A 250 25.55 -34.49 36.30
C ASP A 250 26.54 -35.05 37.32
N ALA A 251 26.05 -35.90 38.20
CA ALA A 251 26.85 -36.58 39.20
C ALA A 251 27.73 -37.71 38.62
N THR A 252 27.48 -38.08 37.37
CA THR A 252 28.12 -39.24 36.73
C THR A 252 29.14 -38.87 35.68
N GLY A 253 29.26 -37.56 35.32
CA GLY A 253 30.16 -37.08 34.28
C GLY A 253 29.77 -37.55 32.87
N ILE A 254 28.52 -37.92 32.67
CA ILE A 254 27.99 -38.31 31.35
C ILE A 254 27.77 -37.01 30.53
N GLN A 255 28.36 -36.93 29.35
CA GLN A 255 28.30 -35.71 28.50
C GLN A 255 26.90 -35.36 27.95
N THR A 256 25.87 -36.15 28.23
CA THR A 256 24.48 -35.93 27.84
C THR A 256 23.54 -36.27 28.99
N MET A 257 22.53 -35.46 29.22
CA MET A 257 21.50 -35.68 30.24
C MET A 257 20.13 -35.69 29.61
N SER A 258 19.27 -36.59 30.11
CA SER A 258 17.86 -36.66 29.74
C SER A 258 17.04 -35.79 30.69
N PHE A 259 16.10 -35.04 30.12
CA PHE A 259 15.14 -34.21 30.83
C PHE A 259 13.72 -34.63 30.43
N ASP A 260 12.82 -34.70 31.41
CA ASP A 260 11.39 -34.67 31.13
C ASP A 260 10.96 -33.21 31.14
N LEU A 261 10.68 -32.67 29.98
CA LEU A 261 10.30 -31.24 29.82
C LEU A 261 9.00 -30.89 30.53
N ARG A 262 8.15 -31.89 30.82
CA ARG A 262 6.91 -31.71 31.56
C ARG A 262 7.13 -31.25 33.00
N GLU A 263 8.32 -31.49 33.57
CA GLU A 263 8.69 -31.01 34.91
C GLU A 263 8.74 -29.48 35.00
N ALA A 264 8.83 -28.76 33.85
CA ALA A 264 8.77 -27.32 33.81
C ALA A 264 7.34 -26.80 33.97
N ILE A 265 6.31 -27.58 33.63
CA ILE A 265 4.91 -27.15 33.61
C ILE A 265 4.48 -26.65 34.99
N PRO A 266 4.64 -27.40 36.11
CA PRO A 266 4.24 -26.90 37.42
C PRO A 266 4.92 -25.60 37.81
N LYS A 267 6.21 -25.44 37.42
CA LYS A 267 7.00 -24.23 37.74
C LYS A 267 6.52 -22.99 37.02
N LEU A 268 5.90 -23.13 35.87
CA LEU A 268 5.25 -22.03 35.17
C LEU A 268 3.98 -21.57 35.91
N TYR A 269 3.40 -22.41 36.78
CA TYR A 269 2.17 -22.16 37.53
C TYR A 269 2.37 -21.72 38.97
N GLU A 270 3.58 -21.83 39.53
CA GLU A 270 3.87 -21.69 40.98
C GLU A 270 3.40 -20.38 41.63
N ASN A 271 3.05 -19.37 40.89
CA ASN A 271 2.65 -18.05 41.42
C ASN A 271 1.20 -17.68 41.12
N GLN A 272 0.34 -18.60 40.74
CA GLN A 272 -0.97 -18.22 40.19
C GLN A 272 -2.14 -18.14 41.19
N GLY A 273 -1.97 -18.50 42.45
CA GLY A 273 -3.02 -18.34 43.47
C GLY A 273 -4.37 -19.00 43.18
N ASN A 274 -4.53 -19.66 42.04
CA ASN A 274 -5.75 -20.34 41.63
C ASN A 274 -5.52 -21.87 41.58
N PRO A 275 -6.08 -22.63 42.50
CA PRO A 275 -5.86 -24.09 42.57
C PRO A 275 -6.43 -24.87 41.37
N ASN A 276 -7.33 -24.27 40.59
CA ASN A 276 -7.97 -24.96 39.46
C ASN A 276 -7.37 -24.57 38.10
N PHE A 277 -6.17 -24.05 38.10
CA PHE A 277 -5.55 -23.56 36.90
C PHE A 277 -5.34 -24.62 35.82
N ALA A 278 -5.04 -25.85 36.23
CA ALA A 278 -4.85 -26.99 35.31
C ALA A 278 -6.14 -27.31 34.49
N ASP A 279 -7.33 -26.96 35.00
CA ASP A 279 -8.61 -27.23 34.32
C ASP A 279 -8.81 -26.34 33.08
N PHE A 280 -8.07 -25.25 32.96
CA PHE A 280 -8.14 -24.33 31.81
C PHE A 280 -7.17 -24.69 30.67
N ILE A 281 -6.17 -25.52 30.94
CA ILE A 281 -5.21 -25.94 29.95
C ILE A 281 -5.68 -27.20 29.25
N ARG A 282 -6.00 -27.06 27.98
CA ARG A 282 -6.46 -28.20 27.17
C ARG A 282 -5.31 -29.00 26.59
N GLU A 283 -4.18 -28.32 26.28
CA GLU A 283 -3.04 -28.94 25.61
C GLU A 283 -1.77 -28.16 25.90
N VAL A 284 -0.65 -28.86 26.06
CA VAL A 284 0.69 -28.30 26.16
C VAL A 284 1.54 -28.94 25.06
N ARG A 285 2.18 -28.12 24.22
CA ARG A 285 3.10 -28.55 23.18
C ARG A 285 4.45 -27.91 23.40
N PHE A 286 5.50 -28.67 23.14
CA PHE A 286 6.89 -28.21 23.29
C PHE A 286 7.51 -28.02 21.91
N PHE A 287 8.25 -26.91 21.72
CA PHE A 287 8.93 -26.58 20.49
C PHE A 287 10.37 -26.22 20.80
N GLU A 288 11.29 -26.55 19.90
CA GLU A 288 12.72 -26.21 20.05
C GLU A 288 13.01 -24.74 19.72
N ASN A 289 12.20 -24.12 18.91
CA ASN A 289 12.36 -22.71 18.56
C ASN A 289 11.08 -21.91 18.76
N GLN A 290 11.26 -20.64 19.05
CA GLN A 290 10.20 -19.72 19.38
C GLN A 290 9.26 -19.44 18.19
N ASN A 291 9.79 -19.38 16.97
CA ASN A 291 9.00 -19.07 15.79
C ASN A 291 7.99 -20.18 15.47
N ASP A 292 8.40 -21.44 15.65
CA ASP A 292 7.52 -22.60 15.48
C ASP A 292 6.40 -22.61 16.51
N ALA A 293 6.70 -22.22 17.77
CA ALA A 293 5.71 -22.13 18.84
C ALA A 293 4.64 -21.04 18.58
N PHE A 294 4.96 -20.00 17.80
CA PHE A 294 4.03 -18.92 17.43
C PHE A 294 3.16 -19.23 16.23
N ASP A 295 3.56 -20.15 15.38
CA ASP A 295 2.78 -20.55 14.24
C ASP A 295 1.74 -21.60 14.66
N ILE A 296 0.50 -21.17 14.81
CA ILE A 296 -0.62 -22.05 15.22
C ILE A 296 -0.81 -23.22 14.26
N ALA A 297 -0.47 -23.04 12.99
CA ALA A 297 -0.53 -24.11 11.98
C ALA A 297 0.67 -25.03 12.01
N ASN A 298 1.72 -24.70 12.78
CA ASN A 298 2.97 -25.47 12.82
C ASN A 298 2.78 -26.77 13.61
N THR A 299 3.16 -27.86 12.99
CA THR A 299 3.14 -29.21 13.57
C THR A 299 4.50 -29.70 14.02
N ASN A 300 5.56 -28.85 13.99
CA ASN A 300 6.93 -29.19 14.39
C ASN A 300 7.12 -29.16 15.90
N TYR A 301 6.15 -29.64 16.66
CA TYR A 301 6.33 -29.82 18.11
C TYR A 301 7.02 -31.17 18.40
N LEU A 302 7.70 -31.22 19.54
CA LEU A 302 8.34 -32.43 20.02
C LEU A 302 7.31 -33.53 20.25
N SER A 303 7.66 -34.76 19.87
CA SER A 303 6.83 -35.93 20.19
C SER A 303 6.80 -36.18 21.70
N ASP A 304 5.79 -36.89 22.19
CA ASP A 304 5.67 -37.23 23.60
C ASP A 304 6.92 -38.01 24.11
N ALA A 305 7.55 -38.82 23.25
CA ALA A 305 8.76 -39.54 23.57
C ALA A 305 9.97 -38.60 23.74
N ASP A 306 10.10 -37.61 22.84
CA ASP A 306 11.15 -36.60 22.92
C ASP A 306 10.94 -35.68 24.12
N VAL A 307 9.71 -35.30 24.43
CA VAL A 307 9.38 -34.50 25.61
C VAL A 307 9.76 -35.20 26.92
N GLN A 308 9.54 -36.52 27.00
CA GLN A 308 9.87 -37.30 28.17
C GLN A 308 11.37 -37.56 28.35
N ASN A 309 12.11 -37.61 27.28
CA ASN A 309 13.51 -37.98 27.27
C ASN A 309 14.34 -37.00 26.41
N TYR A 310 14.15 -35.72 26.59
CA TYR A 310 14.90 -34.72 25.83
C TYR A 310 16.37 -34.71 26.23
N LEU A 311 17.24 -34.97 25.27
CA LEU A 311 18.66 -35.07 25.48
C LEU A 311 19.35 -33.73 25.27
N LEU A 312 20.02 -33.23 26.31
CA LEU A 312 20.87 -32.05 26.21
C LEU A 312 22.35 -32.45 26.40
N PRO A 313 23.24 -32.00 25.52
CA PRO A 313 24.65 -32.18 25.73
C PRO A 313 25.11 -31.35 26.94
N ALA A 314 25.87 -31.97 27.85
CA ALA A 314 26.47 -31.29 29.01
C ALA A 314 27.70 -30.48 28.56
N THR A 315 27.49 -29.46 27.74
CA THR A 315 28.59 -28.67 27.15
C THR A 315 28.86 -27.33 27.82
N ILE A 316 28.27 -27.07 28.98
CA ILE A 316 28.50 -25.81 29.70
C ILE A 316 29.52 -26.08 30.81
N PRO A 317 30.81 -25.65 30.69
CA PRO A 317 31.70 -25.64 31.82
C PRO A 317 31.14 -24.69 32.86
N PHE A 318 30.88 -25.18 34.07
CA PHE A 318 30.63 -24.31 35.21
C PHE A 318 31.81 -23.35 35.37
N LYS A 319 31.54 -22.04 35.30
CA LYS A 319 32.42 -21.00 35.77
C LYS A 319 32.13 -20.73 37.22
#